data_d0a7af14bca0f7d3493771910e3af884
#
_entry.id   d0a7af14bca0f7d3493771910e3af884
#
_cell.length_a   1.000
_cell.length_b   1.000
_cell.length_c   1.000
_cell.angle_alpha   90.00
_cell.angle_beta   90.00
_cell.angle_gamma   90.00
#
_symmetry.space_group_name_H-M   'P 1'
#
loop_
_entity.id
_entity.type
_entity.pdbx_description
1 polymer ?
#
loop_
_entity_poly.entity_id
_entity_poly.type
_entity_poly.pdbx_seq_one_letter_code
_entity_poly.pdbx_strand_id
1 'polypeptide(L)'
;MATTSDDLRARRKAAAENCERWLSHPRVPVQDRLRQLTEVACEDSADVYGNDGDVAALEQEVADLLGKPAAVFMPTGIMAQQSVLRVYADRAGTDRVAVHGLSHLLVHELNALEEVHRLRIERMTSEPRQPRPDELAAIPGKLAAVTVELPLRDGGFVLPTWDELVVFAESCRERGVPLHLDGARLWESTPYLGHSLAEIAALASTVYVSFYKVLGGLSGAALAGPEDVIAEVRRWQRRLGGNLYTLFPYAVSAREGLRTVLPLMGDLYQRAVELSMALQSEGFRVFPEPPHTNSFRVYAPQAADTIETAAVQRMETTREAICGRWQPADVPGWSWIELVVAPHTLDWQVDEVAKAFGELLRH
;
A
#
# COMPACT_ATOMS: atom_id res chain seq x y z
N MET A 1 -23.08 -5.16 31.95
CA MET A 1 -23.59 -5.53 30.59
C MET A 1 -22.39 -5.63 29.69
N ALA A 2 -22.20 -6.74 28.99
CA ALA A 2 -21.13 -6.84 28.00
C ALA A 2 -21.40 -5.82 26.87
N THR A 3 -20.46 -4.95 26.62
CA THR A 3 -20.52 -3.96 25.52
C THR A 3 -20.59 -4.73 24.21
N THR A 4 -21.59 -4.49 23.37
CA THR A 4 -21.66 -5.16 22.07
C THR A 4 -20.59 -4.61 21.13
N SER A 5 -20.16 -5.38 20.14
CA SER A 5 -19.18 -4.95 19.12
C SER A 5 -19.62 -3.65 18.40
N ASP A 6 -20.93 -3.45 18.22
CA ASP A 6 -21.48 -2.23 17.60
C ASP A 6 -21.41 -1.02 18.52
N ASP A 7 -21.65 -1.18 19.83
CA ASP A 7 -21.49 -0.12 20.81
C ASP A 7 -20.02 0.33 20.92
N LEU A 8 -19.09 -0.60 20.95
CA LEU A 8 -17.66 -0.30 21.00
C LEU A 8 -17.18 0.42 19.73
N ARG A 9 -17.73 0.06 18.59
CA ARG A 9 -17.46 0.75 17.32
C ARG A 9 -17.99 2.20 17.33
N ALA A 10 -19.19 2.41 17.85
CA ALA A 10 -19.78 3.74 17.98
C ALA A 10 -18.97 4.62 18.96
N ARG A 11 -18.56 4.07 20.11
CA ARG A 11 -17.68 4.77 21.08
C ARG A 11 -16.34 5.15 20.47
N ARG A 12 -15.66 4.23 19.75
CA ARG A 12 -14.40 4.53 19.05
C ARG A 12 -14.59 5.68 18.07
N LYS A 13 -15.68 5.68 17.30
CA LYS A 13 -15.96 6.76 16.36
C LYS A 13 -16.10 8.11 17.06
N ALA A 14 -16.88 8.16 18.14
CA ALA A 14 -17.09 9.37 18.92
C ALA A 14 -15.78 9.84 19.61
N ALA A 15 -15.00 8.92 20.20
CA ALA A 15 -13.70 9.24 20.77
C ALA A 15 -12.74 9.81 19.73
N ALA A 16 -12.70 9.24 18.53
CA ALA A 16 -11.85 9.68 17.45
C ALA A 16 -12.19 11.11 16.94
N GLU A 17 -13.43 11.56 17.08
CA GLU A 17 -13.83 12.93 16.75
C GLU A 17 -13.26 13.97 17.74
N ASN A 18 -12.88 13.53 18.94
CA ASN A 18 -12.35 14.37 20.00
C ASN A 18 -10.83 14.20 20.22
N CYS A 19 -10.15 13.33 19.43
CA CYS A 19 -8.71 13.17 19.52
C CYS A 19 -7.97 14.39 18.99
N GLU A 20 -6.98 14.83 19.74
CA GLU A 20 -6.12 15.98 19.42
C GLU A 20 -4.76 15.49 18.87
N ARG A 21 -4.35 14.27 19.19
CA ARG A 21 -3.07 13.69 18.79
C ARG A 21 -3.24 12.29 18.20
N TRP A 22 -2.57 12.03 17.08
CA TRP A 22 -2.67 10.78 16.34
C TRP A 22 -1.29 10.20 16.10
N LEU A 23 -1.11 8.91 16.40
CA LEU A 23 0.16 8.24 16.14
C LEU A 23 0.39 8.05 14.64
N SER A 24 -0.66 7.70 13.90
CA SER A 24 -0.61 7.50 12.45
C SER A 24 -1.28 8.69 11.72
N HIS A 25 -2.15 8.43 10.76
CA HIS A 25 -2.81 9.47 9.98
C HIS A 25 -3.94 10.15 10.74
N PRO A 26 -3.86 11.47 11.02
CA PRO A 26 -4.95 12.21 11.63
C PRO A 26 -6.13 12.35 10.68
N ARG A 27 -7.31 12.61 11.26
CA ARG A 27 -8.47 13.05 10.48
C ARG A 27 -8.31 14.52 10.14
N VAL A 28 -8.11 14.82 8.87
CA VAL A 28 -8.03 16.20 8.39
C VAL A 28 -9.40 16.63 7.89
N PRO A 29 -9.99 17.74 8.41
CA PRO A 29 -11.25 18.29 7.92
C PRO A 29 -11.20 18.59 6.42
N VAL A 30 -12.34 18.42 5.73
CA VAL A 30 -12.41 18.65 4.26
C VAL A 30 -11.97 20.08 3.90
N GLN A 31 -12.37 21.08 4.67
CA GLN A 31 -11.98 22.47 4.42
C GLN A 31 -10.46 22.68 4.49
N ASP A 32 -9.78 22.01 5.43
CA ASP A 32 -8.33 22.10 5.57
C ASP A 32 -7.62 21.38 4.42
N ARG A 33 -8.16 20.24 3.97
CA ARG A 33 -7.67 19.56 2.76
C ARG A 33 -7.79 20.45 1.51
N LEU A 34 -8.92 21.13 1.34
CA LEU A 34 -9.12 22.04 0.21
C LEU A 34 -8.17 23.24 0.28
N ARG A 35 -7.93 23.79 1.48
CA ARG A 35 -6.97 24.89 1.68
C ARG A 35 -5.55 24.44 1.36
N GLN A 36 -5.13 23.26 1.83
CA GLN A 36 -3.83 22.67 1.51
C GLN A 36 -3.64 22.54 -0.02
N LEU A 37 -4.65 22.05 -0.74
CA LEU A 37 -4.57 21.95 -2.20
C LEU A 37 -4.37 23.32 -2.87
N THR A 38 -5.06 24.35 -2.41
CA THR A 38 -4.92 25.71 -2.96
C THR A 38 -3.52 26.29 -2.75
N GLU A 39 -2.87 25.93 -1.63
CA GLU A 39 -1.52 26.41 -1.29
C GLU A 39 -0.42 25.74 -2.13
N VAL A 40 -0.66 24.52 -2.62
CA VAL A 40 0.36 23.71 -3.34
C VAL A 40 0.10 23.57 -4.84
N ALA A 41 -1.04 24.04 -5.35
CA ALA A 41 -1.34 24.04 -6.77
C ALA A 41 -0.34 24.95 -7.52
N CYS A 42 0.34 24.41 -8.53
CA CYS A 42 1.42 25.11 -9.25
C CYS A 42 1.03 25.53 -10.66
N GLU A 43 0.04 24.86 -11.27
CA GLU A 43 -0.34 25.10 -12.66
C GLU A 43 -1.54 26.04 -12.75
N ASP A 44 -1.52 26.95 -13.73
CA ASP A 44 -2.57 27.95 -13.92
C ASP A 44 -3.86 27.37 -14.50
N SER A 45 -3.79 26.18 -15.13
CA SER A 45 -4.93 25.55 -15.79
C SER A 45 -5.07 24.09 -15.43
N ALA A 46 -6.33 23.65 -15.25
CA ALA A 46 -6.66 22.25 -15.02
C ALA A 46 -6.37 21.39 -16.27
N ASP A 47 -6.06 20.12 -16.04
CA ASP A 47 -6.03 19.11 -17.09
C ASP A 47 -7.40 18.94 -17.77
N VAL A 48 -7.38 18.52 -19.02
CA VAL A 48 -8.59 18.10 -19.74
C VAL A 48 -8.43 16.63 -20.14
N TYR A 49 -9.22 15.76 -19.53
CA TYR A 49 -9.14 14.29 -19.68
C TYR A 49 -7.74 13.73 -19.44
N GLY A 50 -7.04 14.24 -18.42
CA GLY A 50 -5.72 13.80 -18.02
C GLY A 50 -4.57 14.29 -18.94
N ASN A 51 -4.87 15.23 -19.84
CA ASN A 51 -3.82 15.86 -20.66
C ASN A 51 -3.40 17.19 -20.04
N ASP A 52 -2.11 17.49 -20.12
CA ASP A 52 -1.48 18.72 -19.62
C ASP A 52 -1.55 18.92 -18.10
N GLY A 53 -1.09 20.07 -17.62
CA GLY A 53 -1.14 20.50 -16.23
C GLY A 53 -0.46 19.56 -15.23
N ASP A 54 -0.97 19.57 -14.01
CA ASP A 54 -0.44 18.76 -12.91
C ASP A 54 -0.48 17.24 -13.16
N VAL A 55 -1.42 16.78 -14.00
CA VAL A 55 -1.52 15.34 -14.32
C VAL A 55 -0.35 14.91 -15.20
N ALA A 56 -0.05 15.65 -16.26
CA ALA A 56 1.09 15.36 -17.13
C ALA A 56 2.42 15.50 -16.37
N ALA A 57 2.54 16.52 -15.53
CA ALA A 57 3.70 16.71 -14.68
C ALA A 57 3.90 15.56 -13.68
N LEU A 58 2.86 15.06 -13.05
CA LEU A 58 2.93 13.90 -12.16
C LEU A 58 3.31 12.63 -12.92
N GLU A 59 2.76 12.40 -14.12
CA GLU A 59 3.11 11.25 -14.95
C GLU A 59 4.61 11.25 -15.32
N GLN A 60 5.15 12.40 -15.69
CA GLN A 60 6.59 12.55 -15.98
C GLN A 60 7.44 12.33 -14.73
N GLU A 61 7.07 12.94 -13.60
CA GLU A 61 7.77 12.79 -12.32
C GLU A 61 7.82 11.32 -11.87
N VAL A 62 6.72 10.58 -12.02
CA VAL A 62 6.68 9.14 -11.70
C VAL A 62 7.51 8.32 -12.66
N ALA A 63 7.47 8.62 -13.96
CA ALA A 63 8.30 7.95 -14.96
C ALA A 63 9.79 8.12 -14.64
N ASP A 64 10.21 9.34 -14.30
CA ASP A 64 11.60 9.67 -13.94
C ASP A 64 12.02 8.96 -12.63
N LEU A 65 11.20 9.02 -11.57
CA LEU A 65 11.47 8.37 -10.29
C LEU A 65 11.64 6.84 -10.41
N LEU A 66 10.83 6.23 -11.29
CA LEU A 66 10.87 4.78 -11.52
C LEU A 66 11.82 4.38 -12.67
N GLY A 67 12.47 5.34 -13.33
CA GLY A 67 13.34 5.06 -14.47
C GLY A 67 12.63 4.36 -15.62
N LYS A 68 11.34 4.66 -15.83
CA LYS A 68 10.51 4.08 -16.90
C LYS A 68 10.28 5.07 -18.03
N PRO A 69 10.11 4.59 -19.29
CA PRO A 69 9.90 5.46 -20.44
C PRO A 69 8.62 6.30 -20.38
N ALA A 70 7.57 5.79 -19.73
CA ALA A 70 6.28 6.49 -19.61
C ALA A 70 5.52 6.07 -18.36
N ALA A 71 4.60 6.94 -17.91
CA ALA A 71 3.61 6.61 -16.90
C ALA A 71 2.22 7.13 -17.30
N VAL A 72 1.18 6.59 -16.67
CA VAL A 72 -0.20 7.04 -16.79
C VAL A 72 -0.81 7.16 -15.40
N PHE A 73 -1.42 8.30 -15.10
CA PHE A 73 -2.17 8.52 -13.87
C PHE A 73 -3.59 7.98 -14.01
N MET A 74 -4.07 7.30 -12.99
CA MET A 74 -5.41 6.71 -12.95
C MET A 74 -6.13 7.00 -11.62
N PRO A 75 -7.49 7.11 -11.63
CA PRO A 75 -8.26 7.37 -10.42
C PRO A 75 -8.07 6.31 -9.33
N THR A 76 -7.85 5.05 -9.71
CA THR A 76 -7.72 3.92 -8.78
C THR A 76 -6.61 2.95 -9.18
N GLY A 77 -5.97 2.32 -8.18
CA GLY A 77 -4.99 1.26 -8.40
C GLY A 77 -5.60 0.01 -9.03
N ILE A 78 -6.82 -0.34 -8.64
CA ILE A 78 -7.56 -1.47 -9.22
C ILE A 78 -7.63 -1.34 -10.75
N MET A 79 -8.03 -0.17 -11.25
CA MET A 79 -8.09 0.09 -12.69
C MET A 79 -6.71 -0.03 -13.34
N ALA A 80 -5.66 0.49 -12.71
CA ALA A 80 -4.30 0.46 -13.24
C ALA A 80 -3.81 -0.98 -13.43
N GLN A 81 -3.94 -1.80 -12.39
CA GLN A 81 -3.50 -3.19 -12.41
C GLN A 81 -4.31 -4.05 -13.39
N GLN A 82 -5.64 -3.95 -13.35
CA GLN A 82 -6.51 -4.69 -14.26
C GLN A 82 -6.24 -4.32 -15.72
N SER A 83 -6.01 -3.04 -16.01
CA SER A 83 -5.71 -2.57 -17.38
C SER A 83 -4.42 -3.18 -17.93
N VAL A 84 -3.34 -3.17 -17.16
CA VAL A 84 -2.05 -3.69 -17.62
C VAL A 84 -2.07 -5.20 -17.78
N LEU A 85 -2.71 -5.93 -16.85
CA LEU A 85 -2.83 -7.39 -16.94
C LEU A 85 -3.68 -7.80 -18.14
N ARG A 86 -4.71 -7.03 -18.47
CA ARG A 86 -5.49 -7.23 -19.69
C ARG A 86 -4.66 -6.96 -20.95
N VAL A 87 -3.86 -5.90 -20.99
CA VAL A 87 -2.96 -5.61 -22.10
C VAL A 87 -1.97 -6.77 -22.31
N TYR A 88 -1.37 -7.29 -21.24
CA TYR A 88 -0.47 -8.44 -21.35
C TYR A 88 -1.19 -9.71 -21.84
N ALA A 89 -2.42 -9.94 -21.42
CA ALA A 89 -3.21 -11.07 -21.89
C ALA A 89 -3.52 -10.97 -23.39
N ASP A 90 -3.90 -9.79 -23.88
CA ASP A 90 -4.14 -9.53 -25.30
C ASP A 90 -2.89 -9.76 -26.13
N ARG A 91 -1.74 -9.25 -25.68
CA ARG A 91 -0.44 -9.40 -26.36
C ARG A 91 0.06 -10.84 -26.36
N ALA A 92 -0.11 -11.53 -25.25
CA ALA A 92 0.34 -12.90 -25.12
C ALA A 92 -0.58 -13.91 -25.83
N GLY A 93 -1.84 -13.56 -26.12
CA GLY A 93 -2.83 -14.50 -26.65
C GLY A 93 -3.18 -15.60 -25.65
N THR A 94 -3.10 -15.31 -24.34
CA THR A 94 -3.53 -16.19 -23.26
C THR A 94 -4.09 -15.36 -22.12
N ASP A 95 -5.09 -15.88 -21.43
CA ASP A 95 -5.79 -15.23 -20.33
C ASP A 95 -5.23 -15.57 -18.95
N ARG A 96 -4.12 -16.33 -18.86
CA ARG A 96 -3.57 -16.87 -17.62
C ARG A 96 -2.56 -15.90 -16.99
N VAL A 97 -2.79 -15.51 -15.73
CA VAL A 97 -1.94 -14.61 -14.95
C VAL A 97 -1.51 -15.30 -13.66
N ALA A 98 -0.20 -15.33 -13.37
CA ALA A 98 0.32 -15.86 -12.12
C ALA A 98 0.32 -14.76 -11.04
N VAL A 99 -0.31 -15.07 -9.89
CA VAL A 99 -0.57 -14.13 -8.80
C VAL A 99 -0.29 -14.82 -7.46
N HIS A 100 0.13 -14.07 -6.47
CA HIS A 100 0.21 -14.57 -5.08
C HIS A 100 -1.20 -14.73 -4.48
N GLY A 101 -1.45 -15.81 -3.75
CA GLY A 101 -2.77 -16.10 -3.16
C GLY A 101 -3.25 -15.07 -2.12
N LEU A 102 -2.32 -14.34 -1.47
CA LEU A 102 -2.59 -13.23 -0.57
C LEU A 102 -2.46 -11.84 -1.24
N SER A 103 -2.37 -11.78 -2.59
CA SER A 103 -2.30 -10.50 -3.29
C SER A 103 -3.60 -9.72 -3.14
N HIS A 104 -3.47 -8.39 -3.08
CA HIS A 104 -4.60 -7.46 -3.09
C HIS A 104 -5.58 -7.74 -4.25
N LEU A 105 -5.05 -8.14 -5.41
CA LEU A 105 -5.83 -8.51 -6.60
C LEU A 105 -6.87 -9.61 -6.32
N LEU A 106 -6.55 -10.55 -5.42
CA LEU A 106 -7.44 -11.67 -5.09
C LEU A 106 -8.26 -11.43 -3.82
N VAL A 107 -7.67 -10.77 -2.83
CA VAL A 107 -8.29 -10.64 -1.50
C VAL A 107 -9.28 -9.47 -1.44
N HIS A 108 -9.01 -8.37 -2.17
CA HIS A 108 -9.73 -7.11 -1.98
C HIS A 108 -10.46 -6.59 -3.22
N GLU A 109 -10.32 -7.23 -4.39
CA GLU A 109 -10.88 -6.71 -5.65
C GLU A 109 -12.13 -7.47 -6.16
N LEU A 110 -12.76 -8.26 -5.32
CA LEU A 110 -14.03 -8.96 -5.62
C LEU A 110 -13.98 -9.75 -6.95
N ASN A 111 -12.88 -10.46 -7.20
CA ASN A 111 -12.62 -11.25 -8.41
C ASN A 111 -12.67 -10.42 -9.71
N ALA A 112 -12.31 -9.14 -9.66
CA ALA A 112 -12.44 -8.24 -10.81
C ALA A 112 -11.62 -8.68 -12.02
N LEU A 113 -10.47 -9.33 -11.84
CA LEU A 113 -9.69 -9.90 -12.95
C LEU A 113 -10.49 -10.95 -13.73
N GLU A 114 -11.24 -11.78 -13.04
CA GLU A 114 -12.04 -12.87 -13.64
C GLU A 114 -13.37 -12.34 -14.18
N GLU A 115 -14.08 -11.53 -13.39
CA GLU A 115 -15.41 -11.04 -13.71
C GLU A 115 -15.42 -9.99 -14.82
N VAL A 116 -14.51 -9.04 -14.78
CA VAL A 116 -14.45 -7.92 -15.74
C VAL A 116 -13.58 -8.27 -16.95
N HIS A 117 -12.40 -8.85 -16.70
CA HIS A 117 -11.39 -9.05 -17.74
C HIS A 117 -11.30 -10.49 -18.25
N ARG A 118 -12.04 -11.42 -17.65
CA ARG A 118 -12.04 -12.85 -18.02
C ARG A 118 -10.66 -13.47 -17.99
N LEU A 119 -9.82 -13.02 -17.05
CA LEU A 119 -8.49 -13.58 -16.82
C LEU A 119 -8.60 -14.81 -15.91
N ARG A 120 -7.74 -15.79 -16.13
CA ARG A 120 -7.61 -16.97 -15.27
C ARG A 120 -6.44 -16.81 -14.34
N ILE A 121 -6.68 -17.02 -13.06
CA ILE A 121 -5.69 -16.86 -12.02
C ILE A 121 -4.96 -18.16 -11.74
N GLU A 122 -3.64 -18.12 -11.87
CA GLU A 122 -2.72 -19.18 -11.46
C GLU A 122 -2.05 -18.76 -10.15
N ARG A 123 -2.39 -19.43 -9.06
CA ARG A 123 -1.81 -19.12 -7.75
C ARG A 123 -0.43 -19.74 -7.61
N MET A 124 0.60 -18.92 -7.35
CA MET A 124 1.96 -19.39 -7.09
C MET A 124 2.07 -19.99 -5.70
N THR A 125 1.70 -19.23 -4.68
CA THR A 125 1.66 -19.64 -3.27
C THR A 125 0.60 -18.83 -2.51
N SER A 126 0.20 -19.29 -1.32
CA SER A 126 -0.64 -18.54 -0.37
C SER A 126 0.02 -18.43 1.01
N GLU A 127 1.30 -18.78 1.13
CA GLU A 127 2.05 -18.60 2.36
C GLU A 127 2.36 -17.12 2.61
N PRO A 128 2.47 -16.65 3.86
CA PRO A 128 2.74 -15.25 4.18
C PRO A 128 4.21 -14.87 3.94
N ARG A 129 4.69 -15.10 2.74
CA ARG A 129 6.02 -14.77 2.21
C ARG A 129 5.95 -14.48 0.72
N GLN A 130 6.98 -13.92 0.16
CA GLN A 130 7.06 -13.70 -1.28
C GLN A 130 7.16 -15.03 -2.06
N PRO A 131 6.70 -15.08 -3.34
CA PRO A 131 6.75 -16.27 -4.16
C PRO A 131 8.21 -16.61 -4.52
N ARG A 132 8.46 -17.92 -4.78
CA ARG A 132 9.76 -18.46 -5.17
C ARG A 132 9.80 -18.88 -6.64
N PRO A 133 10.98 -18.94 -7.27
CA PRO A 133 11.12 -19.37 -8.67
C PRO A 133 10.55 -20.76 -8.98
N ASP A 134 10.69 -21.70 -8.04
CA ASP A 134 10.16 -23.08 -8.19
C ASP A 134 8.62 -23.12 -8.23
N GLU A 135 7.96 -22.24 -7.48
CA GLU A 135 6.49 -22.08 -7.50
C GLU A 135 6.01 -21.51 -8.84
N LEU A 136 6.75 -20.56 -9.43
CA LEU A 136 6.48 -20.09 -10.79
C LEU A 136 6.73 -21.21 -11.81
N ALA A 137 7.83 -21.95 -11.67
CA ALA A 137 8.19 -23.04 -12.57
C ALA A 137 7.18 -24.19 -12.55
N ALA A 138 6.53 -24.42 -11.41
CA ALA A 138 5.50 -25.46 -11.25
C ALA A 138 4.20 -25.17 -12.04
N ILE A 139 3.95 -23.92 -12.46
CA ILE A 139 2.77 -23.56 -13.26
C ILE A 139 3.04 -23.92 -14.73
N PRO A 140 2.32 -24.88 -15.34
CA PRO A 140 2.60 -25.31 -16.70
C PRO A 140 2.06 -24.32 -17.74
N GLY A 141 2.65 -24.35 -18.93
CA GLY A 141 2.16 -23.65 -20.11
C GLY A 141 2.46 -22.15 -20.11
N LYS A 142 1.84 -21.43 -21.06
CA LYS A 142 2.06 -20.00 -21.30
C LYS A 142 1.30 -19.16 -20.28
N LEU A 143 1.95 -18.10 -19.79
CA LEU A 143 1.37 -17.05 -18.95
C LEU A 143 1.37 -15.73 -19.69
N ALA A 144 0.39 -14.89 -19.40
CA ALA A 144 0.30 -13.52 -19.89
C ALA A 144 1.18 -12.56 -19.09
N ALA A 145 1.20 -12.73 -17.78
CA ALA A 145 1.99 -11.96 -16.85
C ALA A 145 2.19 -12.70 -15.54
N VAL A 146 3.18 -12.28 -14.77
CA VAL A 146 3.41 -12.62 -13.37
C VAL A 146 3.31 -11.35 -12.55
N THR A 147 2.65 -11.40 -11.37
CA THR A 147 2.57 -10.26 -10.45
C THR A 147 3.28 -10.55 -9.15
N VAL A 148 3.97 -9.54 -8.62
CA VAL A 148 4.58 -9.53 -7.28
C VAL A 148 4.16 -8.25 -6.57
N GLU A 149 3.61 -8.38 -5.36
CA GLU A 149 3.19 -7.25 -4.52
C GLU A 149 4.31 -6.87 -3.56
N LEU A 150 4.74 -5.60 -3.58
CA LEU A 150 5.82 -5.06 -2.76
C LEU A 150 5.35 -3.87 -1.91
N PRO A 151 5.28 -4.06 -0.59
CA PRO A 151 5.30 -5.31 0.19
C PRO A 151 3.99 -6.09 0.05
N LEU A 152 4.00 -7.40 0.30
CA LEU A 152 2.82 -8.24 0.38
C LEU A 152 2.05 -7.90 1.67
N ARG A 153 1.02 -7.05 1.56
CA ARG A 153 0.29 -6.52 2.74
C ARG A 153 -0.41 -7.61 3.53
N ASP A 154 -1.20 -8.46 2.88
CA ASP A 154 -1.96 -9.50 3.58
C ASP A 154 -1.06 -10.65 4.07
N GLY A 155 0.17 -10.74 3.58
CA GLY A 155 1.25 -11.53 4.16
C GLY A 155 1.93 -10.89 5.37
N GLY A 156 1.49 -9.70 5.81
CA GLY A 156 2.06 -8.96 6.94
C GLY A 156 3.11 -7.91 6.54
N PHE A 157 2.99 -7.32 5.37
CA PHE A 157 3.93 -6.34 4.81
C PHE A 157 5.33 -6.91 4.53
N VAL A 158 5.40 -8.18 4.16
CA VAL A 158 6.67 -8.83 3.89
C VAL A 158 7.24 -8.43 2.53
N LEU A 159 8.54 -8.13 2.51
CA LEU A 159 9.35 -7.95 1.32
C LEU A 159 10.27 -9.16 1.13
N PRO A 160 10.69 -9.46 -0.11
CA PRO A 160 11.81 -10.35 -0.33
C PRO A 160 13.11 -9.63 0.04
N THR A 161 14.20 -10.35 0.22
CA THR A 161 15.52 -9.76 0.12
C THR A 161 15.77 -9.27 -1.32
N TRP A 162 16.75 -8.37 -1.50
CA TRP A 162 17.12 -7.92 -2.85
C TRP A 162 17.48 -9.09 -3.77
N ASP A 163 18.32 -10.00 -3.30
CA ASP A 163 18.77 -11.16 -4.08
C ASP A 163 17.60 -12.08 -4.47
N GLU A 164 16.66 -12.33 -3.56
CA GLU A 164 15.44 -13.10 -3.87
C GLU A 164 14.60 -12.42 -4.94
N LEU A 165 14.45 -11.09 -4.89
CA LEU A 165 13.70 -10.33 -5.90
C LEU A 165 14.38 -10.39 -7.26
N VAL A 166 15.71 -10.26 -7.31
CA VAL A 166 16.51 -10.37 -8.54
C VAL A 166 16.35 -11.75 -9.15
N VAL A 167 16.55 -12.82 -8.36
CA VAL A 167 16.44 -14.21 -8.83
C VAL A 167 15.03 -14.51 -9.34
N PHE A 168 13.99 -13.99 -8.67
CA PHE A 168 12.62 -14.15 -9.14
C PHE A 168 12.36 -13.41 -10.45
N ALA A 169 12.84 -12.17 -10.58
CA ALA A 169 12.73 -11.40 -11.82
C ALA A 169 13.46 -12.07 -13.00
N GLU A 170 14.63 -12.67 -12.74
CA GLU A 170 15.36 -13.46 -13.74
C GLU A 170 14.57 -14.69 -14.17
N SER A 171 13.94 -15.42 -13.26
CA SER A 171 13.09 -16.56 -13.60
C SER A 171 11.90 -16.18 -14.50
N CYS A 172 11.32 -14.99 -14.28
CA CYS A 172 10.29 -14.43 -15.18
C CYS A 172 10.86 -14.15 -16.58
N ARG A 173 12.07 -13.57 -16.64
CA ARG A 173 12.76 -13.23 -17.90
C ARG A 173 13.13 -14.47 -18.69
N GLU A 174 13.69 -15.49 -18.05
CA GLU A 174 14.03 -16.79 -18.66
C GLU A 174 12.79 -17.49 -19.21
N ARG A 175 11.66 -17.35 -18.53
CA ARG A 175 10.37 -17.88 -19.00
C ARG A 175 9.73 -17.06 -20.11
N GLY A 176 10.26 -15.89 -20.43
CA GLY A 176 9.72 -14.96 -21.43
C GLY A 176 8.34 -14.39 -21.05
N VAL A 177 8.09 -14.20 -19.75
CA VAL A 177 6.83 -13.65 -19.22
C VAL A 177 7.09 -12.29 -18.56
N PRO A 178 6.30 -11.25 -18.83
CA PRO A 178 6.46 -9.96 -18.20
C PRO A 178 6.15 -10.04 -16.70
N LEU A 179 7.04 -9.47 -15.89
CA LEU A 179 6.82 -9.23 -14.46
C LEU A 179 6.14 -7.87 -14.30
N HIS A 180 5.05 -7.83 -13.56
CA HIS A 180 4.37 -6.63 -13.09
C HIS A 180 4.54 -6.49 -11.58
N LEU A 181 5.05 -5.36 -11.11
CA LEU A 181 5.11 -5.05 -9.68
C LEU A 181 3.84 -4.29 -9.26
N ASP A 182 3.08 -4.91 -8.36
CA ASP A 182 2.13 -4.20 -7.52
C ASP A 182 2.91 -3.44 -6.45
N GLY A 183 3.27 -2.23 -6.77
CA GLY A 183 4.01 -1.31 -5.91
C GLY A 183 3.10 -0.36 -5.15
N ALA A 184 1.91 -0.79 -4.74
CA ALA A 184 0.98 0.06 -3.99
C ALA A 184 1.61 0.77 -2.78
N ARG A 185 2.69 0.20 -2.24
CA ARG A 185 3.54 0.75 -1.17
C ARG A 185 5.03 0.68 -1.51
N LEU A 186 5.39 0.79 -2.77
CA LEU A 186 6.78 0.70 -3.22
C LEU A 186 7.66 1.80 -2.62
N TRP A 187 7.10 2.99 -2.42
CA TRP A 187 7.78 4.10 -1.76
C TRP A 187 8.38 3.72 -0.41
N GLU A 188 7.66 2.88 0.33
CA GLU A 188 7.99 2.40 1.67
C GLU A 188 9.02 1.25 1.68
N SER A 189 9.31 0.67 0.50
CA SER A 189 10.11 -0.56 0.37
C SER A 189 11.61 -0.29 0.18
N THR A 190 11.97 0.91 -0.28
CA THR A 190 13.36 1.27 -0.61
C THR A 190 14.34 1.17 0.56
N PRO A 191 13.98 1.56 1.82
CA PRO A 191 14.94 1.49 2.92
C PRO A 191 15.35 0.06 3.27
N TYR A 192 14.40 -0.88 3.22
CA TYR A 192 14.67 -2.29 3.51
C TYR A 192 15.46 -2.97 2.38
N LEU A 193 15.05 -2.74 1.13
CA LEU A 193 15.71 -3.32 -0.03
C LEU A 193 17.12 -2.73 -0.27
N GLY A 194 17.41 -1.53 0.25
CA GLY A 194 18.70 -0.86 0.10
C GLY A 194 18.98 -0.36 -1.32
N HIS A 195 17.94 -0.27 -2.15
CA HIS A 195 18.02 0.11 -3.57
C HIS A 195 17.05 1.23 -3.90
N SER A 196 17.39 2.02 -4.91
CA SER A 196 16.56 3.11 -5.42
C SER A 196 15.28 2.58 -6.08
N LEU A 197 14.27 3.43 -6.18
CA LEU A 197 13.02 3.13 -6.89
C LEU A 197 13.27 2.69 -8.33
N ALA A 198 14.21 3.34 -9.03
CA ALA A 198 14.55 3.00 -10.40
C ALA A 198 15.22 1.61 -10.52
N GLU A 199 16.11 1.24 -9.60
CA GLU A 199 16.73 -0.09 -9.58
C GLU A 199 15.71 -1.18 -9.33
N ILE A 200 14.80 -0.98 -8.36
CA ILE A 200 13.72 -1.93 -8.07
C ILE A 200 12.79 -2.05 -9.28
N ALA A 201 12.37 -0.92 -9.85
CA ALA A 201 11.51 -0.88 -11.02
C ALA A 201 12.15 -1.54 -12.26
N ALA A 202 13.47 -1.46 -12.42
CA ALA A 202 14.19 -2.06 -13.54
C ALA A 202 14.06 -3.60 -13.60
N LEU A 203 13.76 -4.25 -12.49
CA LEU A 203 13.54 -5.70 -12.44
C LEU A 203 12.23 -6.14 -13.10
N ALA A 204 11.26 -5.23 -13.29
CA ALA A 204 9.95 -5.53 -13.83
C ALA A 204 9.67 -4.79 -15.16
N SER A 205 8.74 -5.33 -15.93
CA SER A 205 8.26 -4.69 -17.16
C SER A 205 7.41 -3.44 -16.86
N THR A 206 6.51 -3.56 -15.88
CA THR A 206 5.65 -2.46 -15.45
C THR A 206 5.54 -2.40 -13.94
N VAL A 207 5.31 -1.20 -13.41
CA VAL A 207 5.18 -0.94 -11.98
C VAL A 207 3.95 -0.07 -11.73
N TYR A 208 3.09 -0.51 -10.84
CA TYR A 208 2.00 0.29 -10.29
C TYR A 208 2.42 0.90 -8.95
N VAL A 209 2.04 2.16 -8.71
CA VAL A 209 2.24 2.85 -7.43
C VAL A 209 0.97 3.61 -7.02
N SER A 210 0.74 3.79 -5.72
CA SER A 210 -0.39 4.58 -5.20
C SER A 210 0.08 5.82 -4.43
N PHE A 211 -0.79 6.85 -4.33
CA PHE A 211 -0.45 8.12 -3.71
C PHE A 211 -1.19 8.40 -2.39
N TYR A 212 -2.29 7.68 -2.11
CA TYR A 212 -3.20 7.94 -0.99
C TYR A 212 -2.89 7.12 0.29
N LYS A 213 -1.81 6.33 0.27
CA LYS A 213 -1.32 5.59 1.44
C LYS A 213 -0.37 6.47 2.25
N VAL A 214 0.88 6.07 2.45
CA VAL A 214 1.83 6.85 3.25
C VAL A 214 2.04 8.27 2.73
N LEU A 215 2.00 8.50 1.43
CA LEU A 215 2.15 9.83 0.83
C LEU A 215 0.99 10.78 1.13
N GLY A 216 -0.16 10.28 1.61
CA GLY A 216 -1.27 11.09 2.08
C GLY A 216 -2.06 11.84 0.99
N GLY A 217 -1.87 11.50 -0.28
CA GLY A 217 -2.66 12.04 -1.39
C GLY A 217 -4.14 11.73 -1.27
N LEU A 218 -4.99 12.51 -1.94
CA LEU A 218 -6.45 12.35 -1.87
C LEU A 218 -6.91 11.03 -2.48
N SER A 219 -6.37 10.65 -3.62
CA SER A 219 -6.65 9.44 -4.37
C SER A 219 -5.66 9.28 -5.52
N GLY A 220 -5.81 8.21 -6.29
CA GLY A 220 -5.10 8.01 -7.53
C GLY A 220 -3.90 7.09 -7.41
N ALA A 221 -3.48 6.67 -8.57
CA ALA A 221 -2.41 5.72 -8.80
C ALA A 221 -1.68 6.07 -10.10
N ALA A 222 -0.47 5.59 -10.25
CA ALA A 222 0.21 5.64 -11.54
C ALA A 222 0.69 4.23 -11.93
N LEU A 223 0.67 3.98 -13.23
CA LEU A 223 1.29 2.81 -13.84
C LEU A 223 2.43 3.29 -14.73
N ALA A 224 3.65 2.81 -14.51
CA ALA A 224 4.82 3.13 -15.29
C ALA A 224 5.35 1.90 -16.04
N GLY A 225 5.88 2.12 -17.27
CA GLY A 225 6.39 1.05 -18.11
C GLY A 225 6.77 1.50 -19.51
N PRO A 226 6.91 0.55 -20.45
CA PRO A 226 7.19 0.85 -21.87
C PRO A 226 6.08 1.72 -22.49
N GLU A 227 6.46 2.68 -23.36
CA GLU A 227 5.53 3.61 -24.01
C GLU A 227 4.36 2.91 -24.72
N ASP A 228 4.66 1.85 -25.45
CA ASP A 228 3.66 1.08 -26.21
C ASP A 228 2.67 0.36 -25.29
N VAL A 229 3.11 -0.15 -24.14
CA VAL A 229 2.24 -0.73 -23.10
C VAL A 229 1.36 0.36 -22.49
N ILE A 230 1.95 1.48 -22.09
CA ILE A 230 1.23 2.60 -21.48
C ILE A 230 0.18 3.18 -22.44
N ALA A 231 0.49 3.27 -23.72
CA ALA A 231 -0.47 3.71 -24.73
C ALA A 231 -1.68 2.79 -24.84
N GLU A 232 -1.51 1.47 -24.73
CA GLU A 232 -2.63 0.52 -24.68
C GLU A 232 -3.41 0.58 -23.36
N VAL A 233 -2.71 0.77 -22.25
CA VAL A 233 -3.31 0.95 -20.93
C VAL A 233 -4.19 2.19 -20.88
N ARG A 234 -3.80 3.32 -21.52
CA ARG A 234 -4.67 4.52 -21.67
C ARG A 234 -5.97 4.23 -22.40
N ARG A 235 -5.97 3.29 -23.37
CA ARG A 235 -7.21 2.86 -24.04
C ARG A 235 -8.14 2.10 -23.07
N TRP A 236 -7.55 1.27 -22.20
CA TRP A 236 -8.31 0.57 -21.16
C TRP A 236 -8.82 1.51 -20.07
N GLN A 237 -8.02 2.49 -19.63
CA GLN A 237 -8.46 3.57 -18.75
C GLN A 237 -9.73 4.22 -19.27
N ARG A 238 -9.75 4.57 -20.55
CA ARG A 238 -10.92 5.19 -21.19
C ARG A 238 -12.13 4.24 -21.26
N ARG A 239 -11.90 2.96 -21.62
CA ARG A 239 -12.97 1.95 -21.67
C ARG A 239 -13.62 1.71 -20.32
N LEU A 240 -12.85 1.78 -19.25
CA LEU A 240 -13.31 1.60 -17.87
C LEU A 240 -13.86 2.90 -17.23
N GLY A 241 -13.92 3.99 -18.00
CA GLY A 241 -14.43 5.28 -17.51
C GLY A 241 -13.47 6.05 -16.60
N GLY A 242 -12.18 5.73 -16.63
CA GLY A 242 -11.17 6.33 -15.74
C GLY A 242 -10.55 7.62 -16.26
N ASN A 243 -10.85 8.05 -17.51
CA ASN A 243 -10.42 9.36 -17.99
C ASN A 243 -11.47 10.42 -17.62
N LEU A 244 -11.46 10.85 -16.37
CA LEU A 244 -12.36 11.91 -15.88
C LEU A 244 -12.05 13.23 -16.61
N TYR A 245 -13.05 14.14 -16.65
CA TYR A 245 -12.89 15.43 -17.32
C TYR A 245 -11.71 16.21 -16.77
N THR A 246 -11.49 16.16 -15.44
CA THR A 246 -10.32 16.71 -14.79
C THR A 246 -9.90 15.87 -13.58
N LEU A 247 -8.59 15.73 -13.34
CA LEU A 247 -7.97 14.93 -12.30
C LEU A 247 -6.97 15.74 -11.46
N PHE A 248 -6.77 17.03 -11.76
CA PHE A 248 -5.76 17.86 -11.10
C PHE A 248 -5.80 17.83 -9.58
N PRO A 249 -6.96 17.77 -8.86
CA PRO A 249 -6.92 17.78 -7.40
C PRO A 249 -6.19 16.57 -6.82
N TYR A 250 -6.31 15.43 -7.49
CA TYR A 250 -5.61 14.19 -7.11
C TYR A 250 -4.12 14.29 -7.45
N ALA A 251 -3.79 14.82 -8.63
CA ALA A 251 -2.41 14.98 -9.09
C ALA A 251 -1.64 15.97 -8.20
N VAL A 252 -2.22 17.13 -7.89
CA VAL A 252 -1.64 18.12 -6.96
C VAL A 252 -1.34 17.49 -5.61
N SER A 253 -2.32 16.78 -5.04
CA SER A 253 -2.12 16.13 -3.73
C SER A 253 -1.07 15.00 -3.77
N ALA A 254 -0.96 14.28 -4.88
CA ALA A 254 0.05 13.24 -5.09
C ALA A 254 1.46 13.84 -5.20
N ARG A 255 1.65 14.90 -5.98
CA ARG A 255 2.93 15.62 -6.13
C ARG A 255 3.38 16.22 -4.79
N GLU A 256 2.46 16.77 -4.01
CA GLU A 256 2.80 17.25 -2.66
C GLU A 256 3.29 16.11 -1.76
N GLY A 257 2.65 14.94 -1.79
CA GLY A 257 3.12 13.75 -1.08
C GLY A 257 4.51 13.29 -1.52
N LEU A 258 4.79 13.28 -2.82
CA LEU A 258 6.12 12.97 -3.37
C LEU A 258 7.17 13.98 -2.88
N ARG A 259 6.83 15.26 -2.84
CA ARG A 259 7.75 16.31 -2.42
C ARG A 259 8.04 16.31 -0.92
N THR A 260 7.04 16.05 -0.08
CA THR A 260 7.13 16.26 1.39
C THR A 260 7.28 14.98 2.18
N VAL A 261 6.69 13.87 1.73
CA VAL A 261 6.67 12.61 2.49
C VAL A 261 7.65 11.57 1.94
N LEU A 262 7.84 11.48 0.61
CA LEU A 262 8.80 10.54 0.03
C LEU A 262 10.23 10.68 0.61
N PRO A 263 10.78 11.87 0.86
CA PRO A 263 12.10 12.02 1.48
C PRO A 263 12.20 11.46 2.90
N LEU A 264 11.08 11.26 3.60
CA LEU A 264 11.03 10.77 4.97
C LEU A 264 11.04 9.24 5.09
N MET A 265 11.04 8.49 3.98
CA MET A 265 10.88 7.02 4.02
C MET A 265 11.93 6.33 4.89
N GLY A 266 13.17 6.80 4.88
CA GLY A 266 14.24 6.29 5.74
C GLY A 266 13.94 6.48 7.24
N ASP A 267 13.50 7.67 7.61
CA ASP A 267 13.18 8.01 9.01
C ASP A 267 11.94 7.25 9.50
N LEU A 268 10.92 7.10 8.62
CA LEU A 268 9.70 6.33 8.93
C LEU A 268 10.03 4.85 9.14
N TYR A 269 10.89 4.28 8.31
CA TYR A 269 11.35 2.90 8.45
C TYR A 269 12.15 2.72 9.74
N GLN A 270 13.12 3.58 10.02
CA GLN A 270 13.90 3.52 11.25
C GLN A 270 13.01 3.62 12.49
N ARG A 271 12.04 4.55 12.49
CA ARG A 271 11.07 4.68 13.58
C ARG A 271 10.20 3.42 13.72
N ALA A 272 9.83 2.73 12.63
CA ALA A 272 9.09 1.47 12.70
C ALA A 272 9.92 0.37 13.39
N VAL A 273 11.22 0.27 13.09
CA VAL A 273 12.13 -0.67 13.75
C VAL A 273 12.24 -0.35 15.25
N GLU A 274 12.45 0.91 15.63
CA GLU A 274 12.54 1.33 17.04
C GLU A 274 11.24 1.01 17.81
N LEU A 275 10.09 1.36 17.24
CA LEU A 275 8.79 1.06 17.85
C LEU A 275 8.55 -0.45 17.97
N SER A 276 8.94 -1.24 16.98
CA SER A 276 8.77 -2.69 17.04
C SER A 276 9.52 -3.31 18.23
N MET A 277 10.76 -2.88 18.48
CA MET A 277 11.57 -3.34 19.61
C MET A 277 10.97 -2.90 20.95
N ALA A 278 10.51 -1.65 21.03
CA ALA A 278 9.90 -1.12 22.24
C ALA A 278 8.56 -1.82 22.59
N LEU A 279 7.72 -2.09 21.59
CA LEU A 279 6.48 -2.83 21.77
C LEU A 279 6.71 -4.28 22.22
N GLN A 280 7.75 -4.94 21.72
CA GLN A 280 8.15 -6.27 22.19
C GLN A 280 8.53 -6.27 23.66
N SER A 281 9.21 -5.22 24.14
CA SER A 281 9.57 -5.07 25.56
C SER A 281 8.35 -4.92 26.45
N GLU A 282 7.21 -4.43 25.92
CA GLU A 282 5.92 -4.33 26.63
C GLU A 282 5.07 -5.61 26.53
N GLY A 283 5.56 -6.67 25.84
CA GLY A 283 4.88 -7.97 25.76
C GLY A 283 4.06 -8.22 24.50
N PHE A 284 4.13 -7.33 23.52
CA PHE A 284 3.56 -7.56 22.19
C PHE A 284 4.47 -8.44 21.33
N ARG A 285 3.93 -9.01 20.27
CA ARG A 285 4.71 -9.59 19.18
C ARG A 285 4.54 -8.76 17.94
N VAL A 286 5.55 -8.71 17.08
CA VAL A 286 5.52 -7.98 15.81
C VAL A 286 5.82 -8.91 14.65
N PHE A 287 5.30 -8.56 13.47
CA PHE A 287 5.57 -9.29 12.25
C PHE A 287 5.52 -8.35 11.03
N PRO A 288 6.52 -8.37 10.14
CA PRO A 288 7.81 -9.10 10.22
C PRO A 288 8.68 -8.61 11.39
N GLU A 289 9.69 -9.40 11.74
CA GLU A 289 10.65 -9.06 12.79
C GLU A 289 12.09 -9.16 12.24
N PRO A 290 12.81 -8.01 12.11
CA PRO A 290 12.29 -6.64 12.22
C PRO A 290 11.27 -6.29 11.12
N PRO A 291 10.54 -5.16 11.23
CA PRO A 291 9.68 -4.67 10.15
C PRO A 291 10.43 -4.51 8.83
N HIS A 292 9.77 -4.83 7.70
CA HIS A 292 10.36 -4.65 6.36
C HIS A 292 10.01 -3.29 5.74
N THR A 293 9.03 -2.57 6.30
CA THR A 293 8.63 -1.23 5.88
C THR A 293 8.25 -0.40 7.10
N ASN A 294 7.73 0.82 6.89
CA ASN A 294 7.10 1.63 7.93
C ASN A 294 5.77 1.04 8.45
N SER A 295 5.33 -0.09 7.89
CA SER A 295 4.08 -0.77 8.25
C SER A 295 4.37 -2.20 8.69
N PHE A 296 3.75 -2.63 9.78
CA PHE A 296 3.90 -3.98 10.33
C PHE A 296 2.70 -4.38 11.17
N ARG A 297 2.59 -5.67 11.48
CA ARG A 297 1.54 -6.18 12.38
C ARG A 297 2.04 -6.24 13.81
N VAL A 298 1.17 -5.82 14.74
CA VAL A 298 1.36 -5.93 16.19
C VAL A 298 0.32 -6.90 16.73
N TYR A 299 0.77 -7.90 17.46
CA TYR A 299 -0.07 -8.93 18.07
C TYR A 299 -0.07 -8.79 19.58
N ALA A 300 -1.25 -8.86 20.20
CA ALA A 300 -1.46 -8.82 21.63
C ALA A 300 -1.93 -10.18 22.16
N PRO A 301 -1.45 -10.66 23.33
CA PRO A 301 -1.92 -11.89 23.96
C PRO A 301 -3.24 -11.66 24.72
N GLN A 302 -4.18 -10.99 24.09
CA GLN A 302 -5.52 -10.68 24.61
C GLN A 302 -6.55 -10.78 23.48
N ALA A 303 -7.80 -11.11 23.86
CA ALA A 303 -8.92 -11.11 22.92
C ALA A 303 -9.18 -9.70 22.37
N ALA A 304 -9.60 -9.62 21.09
CA ALA A 304 -9.79 -8.35 20.39
C ALA A 304 -10.74 -7.39 21.12
N ASP A 305 -11.85 -7.88 21.65
CA ASP A 305 -12.83 -7.02 22.36
C ASP A 305 -12.28 -6.47 23.69
N THR A 306 -11.41 -7.22 24.37
CA THR A 306 -10.77 -6.78 25.61
C THR A 306 -9.82 -5.62 25.36
N ILE A 307 -8.85 -5.83 24.48
CA ILE A 307 -7.84 -4.79 24.17
C ILE A 307 -8.46 -3.60 23.43
N GLU A 308 -9.48 -3.83 22.59
CA GLU A 308 -10.21 -2.76 21.93
C GLU A 308 -10.96 -1.87 22.93
N THR A 309 -11.54 -2.47 23.98
CA THR A 309 -12.19 -1.72 25.07
C THR A 309 -11.19 -0.82 25.79
N ALA A 310 -10.01 -1.35 26.13
CA ALA A 310 -8.92 -0.57 26.73
C ALA A 310 -8.45 0.56 25.81
N ALA A 311 -8.29 0.29 24.52
CA ALA A 311 -7.87 1.29 23.54
C ALA A 311 -8.89 2.42 23.38
N VAL A 312 -10.19 2.11 23.33
CA VAL A 312 -11.26 3.10 23.27
C VAL A 312 -11.32 3.94 24.55
N GLN A 313 -11.27 3.29 25.71
CA GLN A 313 -11.25 4.00 27.01
C GLN A 313 -10.04 4.94 27.11
N ARG A 314 -8.87 4.52 26.65
CA ARG A 314 -7.68 5.38 26.59
C ARG A 314 -7.93 6.59 25.68
N MET A 315 -8.47 6.39 24.48
CA MET A 315 -8.82 7.50 23.57
C MET A 315 -9.78 8.50 24.21
N GLU A 316 -10.81 8.02 24.93
CA GLU A 316 -11.79 8.86 25.62
C GLU A 316 -11.15 9.72 26.72
N THR A 317 -10.14 9.19 27.41
CA THR A 317 -9.50 9.87 28.56
C THR A 317 -8.33 10.75 28.17
N THR A 318 -7.49 10.32 27.22
CA THR A 318 -6.26 11.02 26.84
C THR A 318 -6.41 11.92 25.62
N ARG A 319 -7.47 11.74 24.81
CA ARG A 319 -7.67 12.35 23.50
C ARG A 319 -6.57 12.01 22.49
N GLU A 320 -5.92 10.87 22.68
CA GLU A 320 -4.86 10.37 21.81
C GLU A 320 -5.28 9.07 21.12
N ALA A 321 -5.12 9.01 19.81
CA ALA A 321 -5.34 7.81 19.00
C ALA A 321 -3.99 7.15 18.66
N ILE A 322 -3.63 6.09 19.38
CA ILE A 322 -2.35 5.39 19.20
C ILE A 322 -2.44 4.22 18.22
N CYS A 323 -3.62 3.68 17.96
CA CYS A 323 -3.78 2.51 17.10
C CYS A 323 -5.14 2.46 16.39
N GLY A 324 -5.20 1.67 15.33
CA GLY A 324 -6.43 1.26 14.68
C GLY A 324 -7.26 0.30 15.52
N ARG A 325 -8.30 -0.26 14.92
CA ARG A 325 -9.16 -1.25 15.57
C ARG A 325 -8.47 -2.62 15.64
N TRP A 326 -8.47 -3.23 16.82
CA TRP A 326 -7.97 -4.58 17.04
C TRP A 326 -8.86 -5.62 16.38
N GLN A 327 -8.23 -6.57 15.69
CA GLN A 327 -8.88 -7.68 15.00
C GLN A 327 -8.54 -8.99 15.73
N PRO A 328 -9.46 -9.98 15.76
CA PRO A 328 -9.13 -11.30 16.28
C PRO A 328 -8.03 -11.93 15.42
N ALA A 329 -7.06 -12.61 16.06
CA ALA A 329 -6.07 -13.42 15.38
C ALA A 329 -6.58 -14.87 15.23
N ASP A 330 -5.94 -15.66 14.36
CA ASP A 330 -6.24 -17.08 14.17
C ASP A 330 -5.94 -17.90 15.44
N VAL A 331 -5.06 -17.42 16.31
CA VAL A 331 -4.79 -18.01 17.62
C VAL A 331 -5.84 -17.53 18.62
N PRO A 332 -6.63 -18.44 19.24
CA PRO A 332 -7.63 -18.07 20.23
C PRO A 332 -7.02 -17.25 21.37
N GLY A 333 -7.71 -16.18 21.78
CA GLY A 333 -7.24 -15.28 22.84
C GLY A 333 -6.18 -14.27 22.42
N TRP A 334 -5.79 -14.25 21.14
CA TRP A 334 -4.89 -13.26 20.56
C TRP A 334 -5.65 -12.30 19.64
N SER A 335 -5.09 -11.12 19.50
CA SER A 335 -5.58 -10.11 18.56
C SER A 335 -4.41 -9.41 17.85
N TRP A 336 -4.72 -8.67 16.80
CA TRP A 336 -3.70 -7.96 16.03
C TRP A 336 -4.23 -6.65 15.42
N ILE A 337 -3.29 -5.77 15.10
CA ILE A 337 -3.51 -4.54 14.32
C ILE A 337 -2.42 -4.39 13.26
N GLU A 338 -2.70 -3.60 12.24
CA GLU A 338 -1.67 -2.98 11.39
C GLU A 338 -1.25 -1.65 12.04
N LEU A 339 0.04 -1.51 12.32
CA LEU A 339 0.62 -0.24 12.74
C LEU A 339 1.36 0.38 11.55
N VAL A 340 0.97 1.60 11.21
CA VAL A 340 1.58 2.38 10.12
C VAL A 340 2.30 3.57 10.74
N VAL A 341 3.60 3.61 10.59
CA VAL A 341 4.44 4.75 10.95
C VAL A 341 4.32 5.79 9.84
N ALA A 342 3.73 6.93 10.16
CA ALA A 342 3.46 8.04 9.26
C ALA A 342 4.24 9.30 9.73
N PRO A 343 4.29 10.40 8.96
CA PRO A 343 5.00 11.60 9.38
C PRO A 343 4.67 12.05 10.81
N HIS A 344 3.40 12.02 11.20
CA HIS A 344 2.97 12.39 12.57
C HIS A 344 3.50 11.45 13.67
N THR A 345 3.91 10.23 13.34
CA THR A 345 4.53 9.31 14.29
C THR A 345 5.91 9.82 14.75
N LEU A 346 6.59 10.62 13.93
CA LEU A 346 7.89 11.19 14.25
C LEU A 346 7.83 12.21 15.40
N ASP A 347 6.64 12.78 15.66
CA ASP A 347 6.39 13.71 16.76
C ASP A 347 6.22 13.01 18.12
N TRP A 348 6.18 11.67 18.13
CA TRP A 348 6.05 10.86 19.33
C TRP A 348 7.39 10.31 19.79
N GLN A 349 7.62 10.27 21.12
CA GLN A 349 8.76 9.54 21.66
C GLN A 349 8.46 8.03 21.66
N VAL A 350 9.47 7.21 21.35
CA VAL A 350 9.32 5.75 21.27
C VAL A 350 8.83 5.18 22.61
N ASP A 351 9.42 5.60 23.74
CA ASP A 351 9.04 5.14 25.08
C ASP A 351 7.62 5.56 25.47
N GLU A 352 7.18 6.73 25.01
CA GLU A 352 5.80 7.21 25.21
C GLU A 352 4.79 6.28 24.51
N VAL A 353 5.07 5.91 23.26
CA VAL A 353 4.22 4.99 22.49
C VAL A 353 4.22 3.60 23.13
N ALA A 354 5.39 3.07 23.46
CA ALA A 354 5.52 1.76 24.10
C ALA A 354 4.73 1.68 25.40
N LYS A 355 4.89 2.69 26.27
CA LYS A 355 4.13 2.78 27.52
C LYS A 355 2.62 2.84 27.29
N ALA A 356 2.18 3.65 26.32
CA ALA A 356 0.77 3.78 25.98
C ALA A 356 0.16 2.46 25.47
N PHE A 357 0.90 1.67 24.71
CA PHE A 357 0.51 0.32 24.31
C PHE A 357 0.53 -0.66 25.50
N GLY A 358 1.58 -0.63 26.34
CA GLY A 358 1.68 -1.47 27.53
C GLY A 358 0.53 -1.25 28.52
N GLU A 359 -0.05 -0.06 28.59
CA GLU A 359 -1.26 0.24 29.36
C GLU A 359 -2.45 -0.59 28.87
N LEU A 360 -2.57 -0.85 27.56
CA LEU A 360 -3.68 -1.64 27.00
C LEU A 360 -3.66 -3.09 27.47
N LEU A 361 -2.48 -3.66 27.78
CA LEU A 361 -2.37 -5.04 28.26
C LEU A 361 -2.68 -5.20 29.76
N ARG A 362 -2.74 -4.10 30.51
CA ARG A 362 -2.98 -4.11 31.96
C ARG A 362 -4.47 -4.00 32.35
N HIS A 363 -5.33 -3.83 31.36
CA HIS A 363 -6.79 -3.78 31.48
C HIS A 363 -7.40 -5.11 31.00
#